data_042f97c0049396c64a47b38784552403
#
_entry.id   042f97c0049396c64a47b38784552403
#
_cell.length_a   1.000
_cell.length_b   1.000
_cell.length_c   1.000
_cell.angle_alpha   90.00
_cell.angle_beta   90.00
_cell.angle_gamma   90.00
#
_symmetry.space_group_name_H-M   'P 1'
#
loop_
_entity.id
_entity.type
_entity.pdbx_description
1 polymer ?
#
loop_
_entity_poly.entity_id
_entity_poly.type
_entity_poly.pdbx_seq_one_letter_code
_entity_poly.pdbx_strand_id
1 'polypeptide(L)'
;SKKMGEIVADRLQESFEDLMDYEFTAKMEELLDEVASGGKNWKELLNEFYSNFTAELRKAESEEDGMRTNDPTGTNVPCSVCGRFMQLRTASTGVFLGCSGYSNPKKEQCKHTMNLTAGDDAIRTDLEEEAEEQENRLLREKKRCPLCGTAMSSYLIDEQRKLHVCGNNPDCAGYEVEDGAFKIRGYDGPVIECDKCGNDMQLKTGRFGKYFGCSSEK
;
A
#
# COMPACT_ATOMS: atom_id res chain seq x y z
N SER A 1 -5.68 -0.58 3.83
CA SER A 1 -4.33 0.00 3.62
C SER A 1 -4.44 1.12 2.59
N LYS A 2 -3.79 2.25 2.85
CA LYS A 2 -3.76 3.39 1.91
C LYS A 2 -3.23 2.95 0.54
N LYS A 3 -2.15 2.18 0.51
CA LYS A 3 -1.53 1.69 -0.74
C LYS A 3 -2.47 0.84 -1.58
N MET A 4 -3.24 -0.07 -0.98
CA MET A 4 -4.23 -0.87 -1.72
C MET A 4 -5.34 0.02 -2.29
N GLY A 5 -5.80 1.02 -1.54
CA GLY A 5 -6.79 1.98 -2.02
C GLY A 5 -6.29 2.79 -3.22
N GLU A 6 -5.04 3.24 -3.19
CA GLU A 6 -4.39 3.93 -4.32
C GLU A 6 -4.35 3.02 -5.56
N ILE A 7 -3.86 1.78 -5.43
CA ILE A 7 -3.83 0.81 -6.53
C ILE A 7 -5.22 0.61 -7.14
N VAL A 8 -6.25 0.40 -6.31
CA VAL A 8 -7.62 0.18 -6.79
C VAL A 8 -8.15 1.43 -7.51
N ALA A 9 -7.95 2.63 -6.93
CA ALA A 9 -8.40 3.88 -7.54
C ALA A 9 -7.73 4.11 -8.91
N ASP A 10 -6.42 3.92 -8.99
CA ASP A 10 -5.66 4.07 -10.25
C ASP A 10 -6.19 3.09 -11.32
N ARG A 11 -6.42 1.82 -10.96
CA ARG A 11 -6.94 0.81 -11.88
C ARG A 11 -8.36 1.13 -12.38
N LEU A 12 -9.22 1.59 -11.47
CA LEU A 12 -10.58 2.00 -11.84
C LEU A 12 -10.57 3.22 -12.75
N GLN A 13 -9.72 4.21 -12.47
CA GLN A 13 -9.62 5.41 -13.31
C GLN A 13 -9.11 5.10 -14.71
N GLU A 14 -8.14 4.17 -14.85
CA GLU A 14 -7.63 3.75 -16.14
C GLU A 14 -8.64 2.92 -16.96
N SER A 15 -9.44 2.08 -16.29
CA SER A 15 -10.34 1.13 -16.95
C SER A 15 -11.76 1.66 -17.17
N PHE A 16 -12.17 2.66 -16.40
CA PHE A 16 -13.52 3.23 -16.40
C PHE A 16 -13.45 4.77 -16.33
N GLU A 17 -12.79 5.38 -17.31
CA GLU A 17 -12.51 6.82 -17.33
C GLU A 17 -13.80 7.65 -17.25
N ASP A 18 -14.80 7.32 -18.06
CA ASP A 18 -16.09 8.03 -18.08
C ASP A 18 -16.84 7.92 -16.73
N LEU A 19 -16.82 6.74 -16.11
CA LEU A 19 -17.50 6.49 -14.83
C LEU A 19 -16.81 7.22 -13.68
N MET A 20 -15.49 7.39 -13.77
CA MET A 20 -14.65 8.06 -12.74
C MET A 20 -14.51 9.57 -13.00
N ASP A 21 -15.11 10.11 -14.05
CA ASP A 21 -15.14 11.55 -14.31
C ASP A 21 -15.97 12.27 -13.24
N TYR A 22 -15.43 13.37 -12.71
CA TYR A 22 -16.13 14.22 -11.72
C TYR A 22 -17.46 14.77 -12.24
N GLU A 23 -17.58 14.99 -13.55
CA GLU A 23 -18.81 15.46 -14.18
C GLU A 23 -19.84 14.36 -14.44
N PHE A 24 -19.47 13.09 -14.27
CA PHE A 24 -20.37 11.96 -14.55
C PHE A 24 -21.69 12.05 -13.78
N THR A 25 -21.62 12.35 -12.48
CA THR A 25 -22.82 12.47 -11.63
C THR A 25 -23.72 13.61 -12.12
N ALA A 26 -23.14 14.77 -12.42
CA ALA A 26 -23.89 15.92 -12.92
C ALA A 26 -24.57 15.63 -14.27
N LYS A 27 -23.83 15.03 -15.22
CA LYS A 27 -24.38 14.60 -16.51
C LYS A 27 -25.51 13.58 -16.35
N MET A 28 -25.36 12.64 -15.42
CA MET A 28 -26.38 11.63 -15.16
C MET A 28 -27.63 12.24 -14.54
N GLU A 29 -27.49 13.21 -13.62
CA GLU A 29 -28.61 13.95 -13.03
C GLU A 29 -29.38 14.73 -14.10
N GLU A 30 -28.72 15.44 -15.02
CA GLU A 30 -29.35 16.14 -16.14
C GLU A 30 -30.15 15.16 -17.04
N LEU A 31 -29.57 14.02 -17.36
CA LEU A 31 -30.27 13.00 -18.17
C LEU A 31 -31.50 12.39 -17.45
N LEU A 32 -31.43 12.23 -16.14
CA LEU A 32 -32.56 11.76 -15.33
C LEU A 32 -33.66 12.82 -15.24
N ASP A 33 -33.32 14.09 -15.18
CA ASP A 33 -34.29 15.21 -15.24
C ASP A 33 -34.98 15.27 -16.59
N GLU A 34 -34.27 15.03 -17.70
CA GLU A 34 -34.88 14.87 -19.03
C GLU A 34 -35.89 13.71 -19.08
N VAL A 35 -35.56 12.57 -18.45
CA VAL A 35 -36.47 11.45 -18.32
C VAL A 35 -37.70 11.83 -17.45
N ALA A 36 -37.49 12.52 -16.35
CA ALA A 36 -38.58 12.94 -15.46
C ALA A 36 -39.55 13.92 -16.12
N SER A 37 -39.04 14.80 -16.98
CA SER A 37 -39.84 15.75 -17.79
C SER A 37 -40.49 15.12 -19.02
N GLY A 38 -40.23 13.83 -19.32
CA GLY A 38 -40.74 13.12 -20.48
C GLY A 38 -40.00 13.41 -21.78
N GLY A 39 -38.86 14.12 -21.72
CA GLY A 39 -38.05 14.46 -22.88
C GLY A 39 -37.19 13.27 -23.38
N LYS A 40 -36.89 12.31 -22.55
CA LYS A 40 -36.09 11.13 -22.87
C LYS A 40 -36.73 9.84 -22.32
N ASN A 41 -36.55 8.73 -23.06
CA ASN A 41 -37.03 7.43 -22.60
C ASN A 41 -35.99 6.79 -21.65
N TRP A 42 -36.41 6.43 -20.45
CA TRP A 42 -35.52 5.82 -19.46
C TRP A 42 -34.89 4.50 -19.88
N LYS A 43 -35.59 3.70 -20.73
CA LYS A 43 -35.06 2.43 -21.26
C LYS A 43 -33.94 2.67 -22.26
N GLU A 44 -34.05 3.71 -23.07
CA GLU A 44 -33.01 4.08 -24.04
C GLU A 44 -31.76 4.59 -23.29
N LEU A 45 -31.94 5.47 -22.31
CA LEU A 45 -30.86 5.96 -21.48
C LEU A 45 -30.13 4.81 -20.74
N LEU A 46 -30.88 3.89 -20.15
CA LEU A 46 -30.31 2.75 -19.43
C LEU A 46 -29.56 1.79 -20.37
N ASN A 47 -30.11 1.53 -21.59
CA ASN A 47 -29.45 0.68 -22.56
C ASN A 47 -28.13 1.31 -23.07
N GLU A 48 -28.14 2.62 -23.33
CA GLU A 48 -26.93 3.34 -23.73
C GLU A 48 -25.84 3.25 -22.67
N PHE A 49 -26.18 3.59 -21.42
CA PHE A 49 -25.26 3.45 -20.28
C PHE A 49 -24.74 2.03 -20.12
N TYR A 50 -25.63 1.04 -20.13
CA TYR A 50 -25.27 -0.36 -19.94
C TYR A 50 -24.37 -0.89 -21.07
N SER A 51 -24.60 -0.45 -22.29
CA SER A 51 -23.78 -0.85 -23.46
C SER A 51 -22.36 -0.33 -23.34
N ASN A 52 -22.19 0.95 -22.96
CA ASN A 52 -20.88 1.57 -22.76
C ASN A 52 -20.15 0.91 -21.57
N PHE A 53 -20.81 0.81 -20.43
CA PHE A 53 -20.24 0.15 -19.24
C PHE A 53 -19.83 -1.30 -19.52
N THR A 54 -20.66 -2.07 -20.24
CA THR A 54 -20.34 -3.46 -20.57
C THR A 54 -19.15 -3.57 -21.54
N ALA A 55 -18.98 -2.61 -22.44
CA ALA A 55 -17.83 -2.56 -23.34
C ALA A 55 -16.52 -2.29 -22.54
N GLU A 56 -16.54 -1.32 -21.64
CA GLU A 56 -15.41 -1.03 -20.75
C GLU A 56 -15.09 -2.21 -19.83
N LEU A 57 -16.11 -2.86 -19.27
CA LEU A 57 -15.93 -4.04 -18.42
C LEU A 57 -15.26 -5.20 -19.18
N ARG A 58 -15.70 -5.48 -20.41
CA ARG A 58 -15.08 -6.52 -21.25
C ARG A 58 -13.63 -6.18 -21.61
N LYS A 59 -13.34 -4.90 -21.86
CA LYS A 59 -11.97 -4.45 -22.08
C LYS A 59 -11.12 -4.64 -20.81
N ALA A 60 -11.65 -4.27 -19.65
CA ALA A 60 -10.96 -4.45 -18.37
C ALA A 60 -10.69 -5.93 -18.00
N GLU A 61 -11.53 -6.86 -18.48
CA GLU A 61 -11.38 -8.31 -18.27
C GLU A 61 -10.50 -8.98 -19.34
N SER A 62 -10.07 -8.26 -20.39
CA SER A 62 -9.26 -8.86 -21.47
C SER A 62 -7.85 -9.22 -20.98
N GLU A 63 -7.24 -10.24 -21.60
CA GLU A 63 -5.87 -10.66 -21.27
C GLU A 63 -4.80 -9.71 -21.85
N GLU A 64 -5.09 -9.01 -22.95
CA GLU A 64 -4.14 -8.14 -23.65
C GLU A 64 -4.16 -6.69 -23.15
N ASP A 65 -5.36 -6.11 -23.03
CA ASP A 65 -5.57 -4.70 -22.66
C ASP A 65 -6.35 -4.54 -21.34
N GLY A 66 -6.41 -5.60 -20.53
CA GLY A 66 -7.19 -5.63 -19.30
C GLY A 66 -6.60 -4.81 -18.16
N MET A 67 -7.38 -4.75 -17.09
CA MET A 67 -6.97 -4.08 -15.85
C MET A 67 -5.66 -4.68 -15.34
N ARG A 68 -4.65 -3.85 -15.12
CA ARG A 68 -3.33 -4.28 -14.63
C ARG A 68 -3.45 -5.01 -13.29
N THR A 69 -2.77 -6.13 -13.17
CA THR A 69 -2.79 -7.00 -12.00
C THR A 69 -1.97 -6.42 -10.84
N ASN A 70 -2.26 -6.88 -9.62
CA ASN A 70 -1.43 -6.60 -8.44
C ASN A 70 -0.44 -7.76 -8.23
N ASP A 71 0.47 -7.94 -9.20
CA ASP A 71 1.41 -9.04 -9.17
C ASP A 71 2.50 -8.87 -8.11
N PRO A 72 2.93 -9.97 -7.50
CA PRO A 72 3.99 -9.93 -6.51
C PRO A 72 5.33 -9.53 -7.13
N THR A 73 6.03 -8.58 -6.52
CA THR A 73 7.40 -8.22 -6.91
C THR A 73 8.41 -9.14 -6.24
N GLY A 74 9.25 -9.85 -7.02
CA GLY A 74 10.34 -10.68 -6.49
C GLY A 74 11.37 -9.84 -5.74
N THR A 75 11.89 -10.35 -4.62
CA THR A 75 13.00 -9.74 -3.86
C THR A 75 14.13 -10.72 -3.67
N ASN A 76 15.29 -10.25 -3.23
CA ASN A 76 16.45 -11.07 -2.84
C ASN A 76 16.44 -11.45 -1.34
N VAL A 77 15.37 -11.16 -0.60
CA VAL A 77 15.23 -11.50 0.81
C VAL A 77 14.96 -13.00 0.95
N PRO A 78 15.79 -13.79 1.65
CA PRO A 78 15.57 -15.21 1.80
C PRO A 78 14.45 -15.51 2.80
N CYS A 79 13.63 -16.50 2.50
CA CYS A 79 12.64 -17.05 3.42
C CYS A 79 13.34 -17.86 4.53
N SER A 80 13.10 -17.53 5.79
CA SER A 80 13.70 -18.20 6.95
C SER A 80 13.26 -19.65 7.13
N VAL A 81 12.14 -20.06 6.49
CA VAL A 81 11.60 -21.42 6.61
C VAL A 81 12.12 -22.37 5.53
N CYS A 82 12.22 -21.90 4.28
CA CYS A 82 12.55 -22.79 3.15
C CYS A 82 13.69 -22.31 2.27
N GLY A 83 14.30 -21.17 2.58
CA GLY A 83 15.44 -20.59 1.87
C GLY A 83 15.11 -19.96 0.50
N ARG A 84 13.89 -20.12 -0.04
CA ARG A 84 13.45 -19.46 -1.28
C ARG A 84 13.34 -17.95 -1.07
N PHE A 85 13.41 -17.18 -2.15
CA PHE A 85 13.25 -15.74 -2.05
C PHE A 85 11.81 -15.35 -1.72
N MET A 86 11.68 -14.29 -0.94
CA MET A 86 10.41 -13.67 -0.62
C MET A 86 9.94 -12.76 -1.77
N GLN A 87 8.65 -12.55 -1.84
CA GLN A 87 8.01 -11.63 -2.78
C GLN A 87 7.28 -10.54 -2.03
N LEU A 88 7.44 -9.31 -2.48
CA LEU A 88 6.67 -8.18 -1.99
C LEU A 88 5.23 -8.30 -2.50
N ARG A 89 4.28 -8.20 -1.59
CA ARG A 89 2.84 -8.27 -1.88
C ARG A 89 2.10 -7.16 -1.15
N THR A 90 1.04 -6.67 -1.78
CA THR A 90 0.15 -5.67 -1.17
C THR A 90 -1.23 -6.29 -0.95
N ALA A 91 -1.74 -6.18 0.26
CA ALA A 91 -3.07 -6.65 0.64
C ALA A 91 -3.85 -5.55 1.39
N SER A 92 -5.11 -5.82 1.73
CA SER A 92 -5.95 -4.91 2.52
C SER A 92 -5.33 -4.50 3.87
N THR A 93 -4.47 -5.36 4.43
CA THR A 93 -3.74 -5.09 5.69
C THR A 93 -2.45 -4.29 5.51
N GLY A 94 -1.96 -4.14 4.29
CA GLY A 94 -0.73 -3.40 3.97
C GLY A 94 0.23 -4.19 3.09
N VAL A 95 1.46 -3.70 3.03
CA VAL A 95 2.57 -4.34 2.30
C VAL A 95 3.21 -5.38 3.21
N PHE A 96 3.54 -6.54 2.67
CA PHE A 96 4.19 -7.64 3.39
C PHE A 96 5.08 -8.46 2.45
N LEU A 97 5.98 -9.26 3.01
CA LEU A 97 6.76 -10.23 2.26
C LEU A 97 6.11 -11.62 2.37
N GLY A 98 5.81 -12.24 1.24
CA GLY A 98 5.31 -13.61 1.16
C GLY A 98 6.32 -14.53 0.47
N CYS A 99 6.47 -15.77 0.93
CA CYS A 99 7.37 -16.71 0.27
C CYS A 99 6.93 -17.02 -1.16
N SER A 100 7.86 -17.04 -2.13
CA SER A 100 7.58 -17.43 -3.51
C SER A 100 7.07 -18.88 -3.62
N GLY A 101 7.41 -19.72 -2.67
CA GLY A 101 6.91 -21.09 -2.58
C GLY A 101 5.42 -21.23 -2.25
N TYR A 102 4.71 -20.11 -2.04
CA TYR A 102 3.25 -20.15 -1.82
C TYR A 102 2.48 -20.67 -3.05
N SER A 103 2.96 -20.38 -4.24
CA SER A 103 2.35 -20.82 -5.52
C SER A 103 2.67 -22.26 -5.89
N ASN A 104 3.52 -22.95 -5.13
CA ASN A 104 3.89 -24.34 -5.39
C ASN A 104 2.76 -25.32 -5.04
N PRO A 105 2.79 -26.56 -5.59
CA PRO A 105 1.87 -27.63 -5.18
C PRO A 105 1.87 -27.84 -3.66
N LYS A 106 0.73 -28.26 -3.09
CA LYS A 106 0.51 -28.38 -1.63
C LYS A 106 1.64 -29.07 -0.85
N LYS A 107 2.32 -30.04 -1.46
CA LYS A 107 3.42 -30.80 -0.83
C LYS A 107 4.70 -29.98 -0.65
N GLU A 108 4.92 -28.98 -1.51
CA GLU A 108 6.10 -28.11 -1.53
C GLU A 108 5.79 -26.66 -1.19
N GLN A 109 4.54 -26.40 -0.84
CA GLN A 109 4.04 -25.06 -0.55
C GLN A 109 4.66 -24.54 0.76
N CYS A 110 5.20 -23.31 0.69
CA CYS A 110 5.63 -22.57 1.86
C CYS A 110 4.71 -21.36 2.07
N LYS A 111 4.00 -21.32 3.19
CA LYS A 111 3.05 -20.26 3.55
C LYS A 111 3.67 -19.17 4.43
N HIS A 112 5.00 -19.16 4.54
CA HIS A 112 5.67 -18.18 5.40
C HIS A 112 5.46 -16.76 4.88
N THR A 113 5.11 -15.86 5.80
CA THR A 113 4.98 -14.42 5.54
C THR A 113 5.72 -13.63 6.60
N MET A 114 6.25 -12.48 6.23
CA MET A 114 6.87 -11.52 7.13
C MET A 114 6.11 -10.19 7.02
N ASN A 115 5.59 -9.73 8.14
CA ASN A 115 4.97 -8.42 8.21
C ASN A 115 6.05 -7.34 8.18
N LEU A 116 5.82 -6.32 7.37
CA LEU A 116 6.68 -5.17 7.28
C LEU A 116 6.17 -4.06 8.19
N THR A 117 7.06 -3.46 8.97
CA THR A 117 6.75 -2.30 9.80
C THR A 117 7.15 -1.03 9.02
N ALA A 118 6.33 0.03 9.08
CA ALA A 118 6.69 1.31 8.48
C ALA A 118 8.05 1.76 9.02
N GLY A 119 8.97 2.04 8.12
CA GLY A 119 10.37 2.32 8.42
C GLY A 119 10.84 3.70 7.94
N ASP A 120 9.90 4.57 7.51
CA ASP A 120 10.26 5.93 7.07
C ASP A 120 10.94 6.72 8.20
N ASP A 121 10.55 6.50 9.46
CA ASP A 121 11.11 7.13 10.66
C ASP A 121 12.22 6.29 11.33
N ALA A 122 12.66 5.19 10.71
CA ALA A 122 13.70 4.36 11.29
C ALA A 122 15.10 4.98 11.05
N ILE A 123 15.80 5.25 12.14
CA ILE A 123 17.17 5.78 12.12
C ILE A 123 18.20 4.65 12.21
N ARG A 124 19.37 4.88 11.66
CA ARG A 124 20.52 3.98 11.79
C ARG A 124 21.24 4.25 13.11
N THR A 125 21.49 3.20 13.86
CA THR A 125 22.19 3.27 15.16
C THR A 125 23.68 2.91 15.07
N ASP A 126 24.10 2.43 13.90
CA ASP A 126 25.49 2.05 13.58
C ASP A 126 26.28 3.20 12.91
N LEU A 127 25.67 4.37 12.71
CA LEU A 127 26.32 5.57 12.21
C LEU A 127 26.66 6.52 13.37
N GLU A 128 27.75 7.27 13.23
CA GLU A 128 28.18 8.28 14.20
C GLU A 128 27.36 9.59 14.11
N GLU A 129 26.43 9.69 13.14
CA GLU A 129 25.56 10.87 12.99
C GLU A 129 24.54 10.95 14.14
N GLU A 130 24.29 12.15 14.64
CA GLU A 130 23.26 12.39 15.64
C GLU A 130 21.87 12.05 15.11
N ALA A 131 21.01 11.49 15.96
CA ALA A 131 19.68 11.05 15.57
C ALA A 131 18.82 12.17 14.96
N GLU A 132 18.98 13.42 15.43
CA GLU A 132 18.27 14.59 14.90
C GLU A 132 18.71 14.96 13.48
N GLU A 133 19.99 14.83 13.13
CA GLU A 133 20.48 15.09 11.78
C GLU A 133 19.98 14.04 10.80
N GLN A 134 19.97 12.77 11.21
CA GLN A 134 19.41 11.68 10.41
C GLN A 134 17.92 11.87 10.15
N GLU A 135 17.14 12.25 11.16
CA GLU A 135 15.70 12.49 11.05
C GLU A 135 15.42 13.67 10.10
N ASN A 136 16.13 14.77 10.24
CA ASN A 136 16.02 15.93 9.36
C ASN A 136 16.35 15.57 7.90
N ARG A 137 17.32 14.69 7.68
CA ARG A 137 17.68 14.19 6.34
C ARG A 137 16.58 13.29 5.77
N LEU A 138 16.04 12.35 6.56
CA LEU A 138 14.96 11.44 6.16
C LEU A 138 13.67 12.20 5.81
N LEU A 139 13.37 13.30 6.52
CA LEU A 139 12.21 14.14 6.23
C LEU A 139 12.38 14.96 4.94
N ARG A 140 13.61 15.39 4.62
CA ARG A 140 13.90 16.22 3.44
C ARG A 140 14.17 15.41 2.19
N GLU A 141 14.80 14.25 2.31
CA GLU A 141 15.33 13.46 1.20
C GLU A 141 14.77 12.05 1.19
N LYS A 142 13.58 11.89 0.58
CA LYS A 142 13.11 10.53 0.28
C LYS A 142 13.97 9.91 -0.82
N LYS A 143 14.42 8.67 -0.58
CA LYS A 143 15.12 7.85 -1.55
C LYS A 143 14.32 7.74 -2.84
N ARG A 144 15.00 7.80 -3.98
CA ARG A 144 14.37 7.71 -5.30
C ARG A 144 14.59 6.35 -5.91
N CYS A 145 13.55 5.82 -6.55
CA CYS A 145 13.61 4.53 -7.25
C CYS A 145 14.63 4.60 -8.40
N PRO A 146 15.61 3.68 -8.49
CA PRO A 146 16.61 3.67 -9.55
C PRO A 146 16.02 3.35 -10.93
N LEU A 147 14.82 2.74 -11.00
CA LEU A 147 14.19 2.37 -12.25
C LEU A 147 13.30 3.48 -12.84
N CYS A 148 12.54 4.21 -12.01
CA CYS A 148 11.56 5.17 -12.50
C CYS A 148 11.63 6.56 -11.83
N GLY A 149 12.56 6.79 -10.90
CA GLY A 149 12.74 8.07 -10.22
C GLY A 149 11.67 8.44 -9.17
N THR A 150 10.62 7.65 -9.01
CA THR A 150 9.56 7.91 -8.02
C THR A 150 10.10 7.75 -6.60
N ALA A 151 9.56 8.53 -5.65
CA ALA A 151 9.92 8.41 -4.24
C ALA A 151 9.61 7.00 -3.72
N MET A 152 10.51 6.45 -2.91
CA MET A 152 10.38 5.13 -2.31
C MET A 152 9.75 5.23 -0.92
N SER A 153 8.97 4.23 -0.56
CA SER A 153 8.49 4.00 0.81
C SER A 153 9.41 3.03 1.52
N SER A 154 9.70 3.28 2.79
CA SER A 154 10.62 2.45 3.57
C SER A 154 9.89 1.58 4.56
N TYR A 155 10.36 0.36 4.74
CA TYR A 155 9.83 -0.64 5.67
C TYR A 155 10.97 -1.31 6.41
N LEU A 156 10.79 -1.66 7.68
CA LEU A 156 11.70 -2.53 8.40
C LEU A 156 11.29 -3.99 8.17
N ILE A 157 12.24 -4.79 7.73
CA ILE A 157 12.14 -6.26 7.72
C ILE A 157 12.43 -6.75 9.14
N ASP A 158 13.53 -6.28 9.72
CA ASP A 158 14.00 -6.53 11.09
C ASP A 158 14.91 -5.37 11.55
N GLU A 159 15.56 -5.53 12.71
CA GLU A 159 16.47 -4.53 13.26
C GLU A 159 17.77 -4.32 12.45
N GLN A 160 18.06 -5.20 11.50
CA GLN A 160 19.27 -5.19 10.68
C GLN A 160 19.02 -4.85 9.20
N ARG A 161 17.75 -4.88 8.76
CA ARG A 161 17.42 -4.72 7.34
C ARG A 161 16.22 -3.79 7.14
N LYS A 162 16.43 -2.80 6.30
CA LYS A 162 15.43 -1.86 5.84
C LYS A 162 15.15 -2.08 4.34
N LEU A 163 13.90 -2.20 3.98
CA LEU A 163 13.45 -2.40 2.60
C LEU A 163 12.86 -1.10 2.06
N HIS A 164 13.42 -0.60 0.99
CA HIS A 164 12.88 0.52 0.23
C HIS A 164 12.12 -0.01 -0.97
N VAL A 165 10.88 0.43 -1.17
CA VAL A 165 9.98 -0.02 -2.23
C VAL A 165 9.53 1.17 -3.05
N CYS A 166 9.58 1.06 -4.37
CA CYS A 166 9.09 2.10 -5.27
C CYS A 166 7.63 2.49 -4.94
N GLY A 167 7.35 3.80 -4.93
CA GLY A 167 5.99 4.30 -4.76
C GLY A 167 5.01 3.80 -5.83
N ASN A 168 5.51 3.51 -7.05
CA ASN A 168 4.72 2.96 -8.15
C ASN A 168 4.60 1.42 -8.14
N ASN A 169 5.04 0.72 -7.08
CA ASN A 169 4.82 -0.72 -6.98
C ASN A 169 3.31 -1.03 -6.87
N PRO A 170 2.75 -2.01 -7.59
CA PRO A 170 3.40 -3.10 -8.34
C PRO A 170 3.84 -2.78 -9.78
N ASP A 171 3.47 -1.64 -10.36
CA ASP A 171 3.78 -1.31 -11.75
C ASP A 171 5.27 -1.05 -12.01
N CYS A 172 5.99 -0.67 -10.97
CA CYS A 172 7.45 -0.62 -10.97
C CYS A 172 8.00 -1.59 -9.93
N ALA A 173 8.81 -2.54 -10.38
CA ALA A 173 9.44 -3.54 -9.54
C ALA A 173 10.68 -3.03 -8.77
N GLY A 174 10.89 -1.71 -8.71
CA GLY A 174 12.04 -1.11 -8.04
C GLY A 174 11.99 -1.31 -6.53
N TYR A 175 13.02 -1.94 -5.98
CA TYR A 175 13.23 -2.06 -4.54
C TYR A 175 14.73 -2.02 -4.23
N GLU A 176 15.06 -1.80 -2.98
CA GLU A 176 16.42 -1.87 -2.46
C GLU A 176 16.39 -2.35 -1.01
N VAL A 177 17.29 -3.24 -0.64
CA VAL A 177 17.51 -3.67 0.74
C VAL A 177 18.74 -2.95 1.27
N GLU A 178 18.57 -2.25 2.38
CA GLU A 178 19.64 -1.56 3.10
C GLU A 178 19.97 -2.35 4.37
N ASP A 179 21.21 -2.82 4.48
CA ASP A 179 21.73 -3.48 5.67
C ASP A 179 22.30 -2.45 6.66
N GLY A 180 22.09 -2.65 7.95
CA GLY A 180 22.57 -1.77 9.03
C GLY A 180 21.90 -2.12 10.34
N ALA A 181 22.10 -1.34 11.37
CA ALA A 181 21.35 -1.44 12.61
C ALA A 181 20.28 -0.34 12.64
N PHE A 182 19.02 -0.72 12.66
CA PHE A 182 17.90 0.20 12.59
C PHE A 182 17.06 0.17 13.85
N LYS A 183 16.62 1.34 14.28
CA LYS A 183 15.70 1.50 15.39
C LYS A 183 14.62 2.51 15.02
N ILE A 184 13.36 2.15 15.26
CA ILE A 184 12.27 3.14 15.21
C ILE A 184 12.40 3.99 16.46
N ARG A 185 12.50 5.31 16.29
CA ARG A 185 12.51 6.24 17.42
C ARG A 185 11.24 6.06 18.26
N GLY A 186 11.42 5.91 19.55
CA GLY A 186 10.30 5.90 20.50
C GLY A 186 9.60 7.27 20.54
N TYR A 187 8.50 7.32 21.25
CA TYR A 187 7.82 8.58 21.53
C TYR A 187 8.62 9.37 22.58
N ASP A 188 9.11 10.55 22.18
CA ASP A 188 9.89 11.46 23.02
C ASP A 188 9.06 12.65 23.52
N GLY A 189 7.74 12.62 23.30
CA GLY A 189 6.82 13.68 23.74
C GLY A 189 6.47 13.57 25.23
N PRO A 190 5.58 14.44 25.73
CA PRO A 190 5.18 14.45 27.14
C PRO A 190 4.55 13.11 27.52
N VAL A 191 4.82 12.67 28.74
CA VAL A 191 4.21 11.45 29.30
C VAL A 191 2.69 11.66 29.35
N ILE A 192 1.95 10.72 28.74
CA ILE A 192 0.49 10.69 28.74
C ILE A 192 0.05 9.62 29.75
N GLU A 193 -0.68 10.00 30.76
CA GLU A 193 -1.23 9.07 31.75
C GLU A 193 -2.55 8.47 31.25
N CYS A 194 -2.76 7.20 31.57
CA CYS A 194 -3.99 6.50 31.24
C CYS A 194 -5.11 6.95 32.19
N ASP A 195 -6.21 7.45 31.65
CA ASP A 195 -7.38 7.92 32.41
C ASP A 195 -8.03 6.82 33.28
N LYS A 196 -7.79 5.55 32.95
CA LYS A 196 -8.39 4.41 33.66
C LYS A 196 -7.56 3.91 34.84
N CYS A 197 -6.22 3.99 34.76
CA CYS A 197 -5.37 3.36 35.76
C CYS A 197 -4.16 4.20 36.20
N GLY A 198 -3.97 5.40 35.64
CA GLY A 198 -2.86 6.30 35.97
C GLY A 198 -1.47 5.86 35.49
N ASN A 199 -1.37 4.71 34.78
CA ASN A 199 -0.09 4.27 34.23
C ASN A 199 0.23 5.01 32.91
N ASP A 200 1.51 5.09 32.58
CA ASP A 200 1.97 5.73 31.35
C ASP A 200 1.44 5.01 30.11
N MET A 201 1.00 5.78 29.15
CA MET A 201 0.65 5.29 27.82
C MET A 201 1.89 5.22 26.93
N GLN A 202 1.98 4.17 26.16
CA GLN A 202 3.06 3.96 25.18
C GLN A 202 2.55 4.12 23.76
N LEU A 203 3.34 4.75 22.89
CA LEU A 203 3.05 4.81 21.48
C LEU A 203 3.22 3.42 20.85
N LYS A 204 2.13 2.85 20.37
CA LYS A 204 2.09 1.55 19.70
C LYS A 204 1.71 1.75 18.24
N THR A 205 2.16 0.85 17.38
CA THR A 205 1.77 0.84 15.97
C THR A 205 0.76 -0.29 15.74
N GLY A 206 -0.42 0.04 15.27
CA GLY A 206 -1.49 -0.90 14.96
C GLY A 206 -1.86 -0.91 13.47
N ARG A 207 -2.85 -1.71 13.14
CA ARG A 207 -3.38 -1.86 11.77
C ARG A 207 -3.80 -0.53 11.12
N PHE A 208 -4.27 0.41 11.91
CA PHE A 208 -4.80 1.69 11.44
C PHE A 208 -3.84 2.88 11.65
N GLY A 209 -2.59 2.61 12.08
CA GLY A 209 -1.58 3.62 12.35
C GLY A 209 -1.08 3.61 13.78
N LYS A 210 -0.39 4.69 14.17
CA LYS A 210 0.14 4.88 15.52
C LYS A 210 -0.99 5.25 16.49
N TYR A 211 -0.99 4.66 17.69
CA TYR A 211 -1.94 4.96 18.77
C TYR A 211 -1.27 4.83 20.12
N PHE A 212 -1.81 5.51 21.12
CA PHE A 212 -1.36 5.34 22.50
C PHE A 212 -2.12 4.21 23.17
N GLY A 213 -1.40 3.23 23.67
CA GLY A 213 -1.94 2.11 24.45
C GLY A 213 -1.38 2.13 25.87
N CYS A 214 -2.20 1.75 26.84
CA CYS A 214 -1.77 1.66 28.23
C CYS A 214 -0.65 0.62 28.41
N SER A 215 0.35 0.91 29.22
CA SER A 215 1.45 -0.01 29.51
C SER A 215 1.03 -1.24 30.33
N SER A 216 -0.13 -1.16 31.02
CA SER A 216 -0.68 -2.26 31.84
C SER A 216 -1.61 -3.21 31.08
N GLU A 217 -1.91 -2.98 29.80
CA GLU A 217 -2.67 -3.94 28.99
C GLU A 217 -1.77 -5.14 28.63
N LYS A 218 -2.19 -6.31 29.12
CA LYS A 218 -1.61 -7.62 28.74
C LYS A 218 -2.22 -8.14 27.45
#